data_3ebb96380444d01e3fdf7e885736772a
#
_entry.id   3ebb96380444d01e3fdf7e885736772a
#
_cell.length_a   1.000
_cell.length_b   1.000
_cell.length_c   1.000
_cell.angle_alpha   90.00
_cell.angle_beta   90.00
_cell.angle_gamma   90.00
#
_symmetry.space_group_name_H-M   'P 1'
#
loop_
_entity.id
_entity.type
_entity.pdbx_description
1 polymer ?
#
loop_
_entity_poly.entity_id
_entity_poly.type
_entity_poly.pdbx_seq_one_letter_code
_entity_poly.pdbx_strand_id
1 'polypeptide(L)'
;ILAVQGRKGEDYAFLKAYNDPAAQTAQAAERAFVKYLNGGCSSPIAAYAEMKNGKLLLRGLYYQEATGIYKKGQIEGNPEDAETMGMLLAEGLKKECHAQSCTAVKEDDIKPGKVWLVGAGPGDVGLFTMKGAQVLEQADVVVYDSLVGQGILTRIPASAKLINVGKRAGHHTMSQEKINQVLADEAKKGNRVVRLKGGDPFLFGRGGEELELLTKEGIPYEVVPGVTSPISVPAYNGIPVTHRDFCSSVHVI
;
A
#
# COMPACT_ATOMS: atom_id res chain seq x y z
N ILE A 1 2.50 -15.26 17.65
CA ILE A 1 3.34 -15.90 18.68
C ILE A 1 3.38 -14.99 19.90
N LEU A 2 3.09 -15.52 21.08
CA LEU A 2 3.28 -14.82 22.35
C LEU A 2 4.73 -15.05 22.80
N ALA A 3 5.44 -13.98 23.09
CA ALA A 3 6.79 -14.04 23.64
C ALA A 3 6.78 -13.46 25.06
N VAL A 4 7.48 -14.12 25.97
CA VAL A 4 7.69 -13.63 27.34
C VAL A 4 9.05 -12.97 27.39
N GLN A 5 9.11 -11.74 27.85
CA GLN A 5 10.35 -11.01 28.05
C GLN A 5 10.71 -10.99 29.53
N GLY A 6 11.91 -11.45 29.87
CA GLY A 6 12.43 -11.41 31.23
C GLY A 6 13.68 -10.52 31.36
N ARG A 7 14.10 -10.25 32.59
CA ARG A 7 15.35 -9.50 32.87
C ARG A 7 16.55 -10.39 32.65
N LYS A 8 17.60 -9.83 32.08
CA LYS A 8 18.87 -10.56 31.90
C LYS A 8 19.47 -10.93 33.24
N GLY A 9 19.78 -12.22 33.44
CA GLY A 9 20.43 -12.73 34.64
C GLY A 9 19.49 -13.34 35.69
N GLU A 10 18.17 -13.31 35.46
CA GLU A 10 17.18 -14.00 36.29
C GLU A 10 16.86 -15.40 35.74
N ASP A 11 16.49 -16.33 36.63
CA ASP A 11 16.12 -17.70 36.25
C ASP A 11 14.62 -17.78 35.92
N TYR A 12 14.32 -18.16 34.69
CA TYR A 12 12.97 -18.38 34.16
C TYR A 12 12.74 -19.85 33.79
N ALA A 13 13.42 -20.80 34.47
CA ALA A 13 13.31 -22.22 34.15
C ALA A 13 11.88 -22.76 34.17
N PHE A 14 11.00 -22.16 34.98
CA PHE A 14 9.57 -22.51 35.04
C PHE A 14 8.82 -22.26 33.73
N LEU A 15 9.32 -21.36 32.86
CA LEU A 15 8.72 -21.08 31.55
C LEU A 15 8.99 -22.17 30.50
N LYS A 16 9.94 -23.07 30.75
CA LYS A 16 10.29 -24.16 29.82
C LYS A 16 9.10 -25.06 29.50
N ALA A 17 8.19 -25.26 30.45
CA ALA A 17 6.99 -26.07 30.25
C ALA A 17 5.99 -25.45 29.26
N TYR A 18 6.09 -24.16 29.00
CA TYR A 18 5.22 -23.41 28.09
C TYR A 18 5.86 -23.17 26.72
N ASN A 19 7.12 -23.62 26.55
CA ASN A 19 7.81 -23.43 25.29
C ASN A 19 7.32 -24.42 24.25
N ASP A 20 6.89 -23.91 23.11
CA ASP A 20 6.54 -24.71 21.93
C ASP A 20 7.74 -24.75 20.97
N PRO A 21 8.42 -25.89 20.80
CA PRO A 21 9.58 -26.01 19.92
C PRO A 21 9.28 -25.67 18.46
N ALA A 22 8.08 -26.00 17.96
CA ALA A 22 7.68 -25.68 16.61
C ALA A 22 7.52 -24.17 16.41
N ALA A 23 6.87 -23.50 17.36
CA ALA A 23 6.75 -22.04 17.37
C ALA A 23 8.12 -21.35 17.52
N GLN A 24 9.03 -21.90 18.31
CA GLN A 24 10.39 -21.37 18.46
C GLN A 24 11.18 -21.45 17.14
N THR A 25 11.10 -22.59 16.46
CA THR A 25 11.74 -22.79 15.15
C THR A 25 11.19 -21.85 14.09
N ALA A 26 9.86 -21.72 14.01
CA ALA A 26 9.23 -20.76 13.10
C ALA A 26 9.66 -19.33 13.37
N GLN A 27 9.70 -18.92 14.65
CA GLN A 27 10.16 -17.61 15.07
C GLN A 27 11.63 -17.35 14.71
N ALA A 28 12.50 -18.36 14.83
CA ALA A 28 13.91 -18.23 14.46
C ALA A 28 14.07 -17.87 12.98
N ALA A 29 13.34 -18.56 12.09
CA ALA A 29 13.35 -18.27 10.66
C ALA A 29 12.80 -16.88 10.33
N GLU A 30 11.66 -16.50 10.90
CA GLU A 30 11.04 -15.19 10.70
C GLU A 30 11.97 -14.05 11.17
N ARG A 31 12.56 -14.19 12.34
CA ARG A 31 13.50 -13.20 12.90
C ARG A 31 14.78 -13.09 12.07
N ALA A 32 15.34 -14.19 11.60
CA ALA A 32 16.52 -14.18 10.75
C ALA A 32 16.24 -13.44 9.43
N PHE A 33 15.08 -13.67 8.82
CA PHE A 33 14.62 -12.96 7.63
C PHE A 33 14.53 -11.44 7.85
N VAL A 34 13.80 -11.01 8.88
CA VAL A 34 13.60 -9.59 9.20
C VAL A 34 14.91 -8.91 9.57
N LYS A 35 15.76 -9.57 10.37
CA LYS A 35 17.07 -9.06 10.79
C LYS A 35 18.02 -8.86 9.61
N TYR A 36 18.08 -9.81 8.67
CA TYR A 36 18.93 -9.71 7.47
C TYR A 36 18.56 -8.48 6.61
N LEU A 37 17.29 -8.16 6.55
CA LEU A 37 16.77 -7.01 5.79
C LEU A 37 16.82 -5.68 6.59
N ASN A 38 17.38 -5.67 7.79
CA ASN A 38 17.37 -4.54 8.72
C ASN A 38 15.96 -4.00 9.00
N GLY A 39 14.95 -4.89 9.00
CA GLY A 39 13.56 -4.54 9.22
C GLY A 39 13.28 -4.20 10.69
N GLY A 40 12.46 -3.17 10.91
CA GLY A 40 11.91 -2.77 12.20
C GLY A 40 10.37 -2.79 12.17
N CYS A 41 9.71 -2.36 13.25
CA CYS A 41 8.25 -2.35 13.36
C CYS A 41 7.55 -1.49 12.30
N SER A 42 8.25 -0.54 11.69
CA SER A 42 7.74 0.35 10.64
C SER A 42 8.15 -0.06 9.22
N SER A 43 9.01 -1.09 9.09
CA SER A 43 9.46 -1.53 7.77
C SER A 43 8.39 -2.39 7.09
N PRO A 44 8.08 -2.17 5.80
CA PRO A 44 7.09 -2.95 5.06
C PRO A 44 7.67 -4.32 4.62
N ILE A 45 8.13 -5.09 5.62
CA ILE A 45 8.74 -6.41 5.48
C ILE A 45 7.91 -7.37 6.31
N ALA A 46 7.57 -8.54 5.77
CA ALA A 46 6.83 -9.56 6.48
C ALA A 46 7.43 -10.94 6.25
N ALA A 47 7.43 -11.74 7.31
CA ALA A 47 7.78 -13.15 7.25
C ALA A 47 6.75 -13.96 8.03
N TYR A 48 6.44 -15.14 7.53
CA TYR A 48 5.57 -16.12 8.18
C TYR A 48 6.12 -17.51 7.97
N ALA A 49 6.33 -18.24 9.05
CA ALA A 49 6.83 -19.60 9.04
C ALA A 49 5.85 -20.57 9.72
N GLU A 50 5.71 -21.74 9.16
CA GLU A 50 4.88 -22.82 9.70
C GLU A 50 5.53 -24.19 9.51
N MET A 51 5.30 -25.08 10.47
CA MET A 51 5.69 -26.49 10.34
C MET A 51 4.63 -27.23 9.52
N LYS A 52 5.07 -27.89 8.44
CA LYS A 52 4.19 -28.67 7.55
C LYS A 52 4.87 -29.99 7.18
N ASN A 53 4.23 -31.10 7.49
CA ASN A 53 4.73 -32.45 7.20
C ASN A 53 6.18 -32.70 7.66
N GLY A 54 6.56 -32.20 8.85
CA GLY A 54 7.90 -32.33 9.41
C GLY A 54 8.95 -31.40 8.83
N LYS A 55 8.58 -30.52 7.89
CA LYS A 55 9.45 -29.48 7.31
C LYS A 55 9.00 -28.09 7.75
N LEU A 56 9.92 -27.16 7.69
CA LEU A 56 9.66 -25.73 7.90
C LEU A 56 9.39 -25.06 6.55
N LEU A 57 8.22 -24.45 6.41
CA LEU A 57 7.87 -23.58 5.26
C LEU A 57 7.92 -22.13 5.72
N LEU A 58 8.83 -21.35 5.14
CA LEU A 58 8.96 -19.91 5.38
C LEU A 58 8.50 -19.15 4.14
N ARG A 59 7.59 -18.19 4.33
CA ARG A 59 7.16 -17.22 3.32
C ARG A 59 7.65 -15.85 3.71
N GLY A 60 8.16 -15.08 2.76
CA GLY A 60 8.66 -13.74 2.97
C GLY A 60 8.13 -12.73 1.96
N LEU A 61 8.02 -11.49 2.40
CA LEU A 61 7.78 -10.32 1.58
C LEU A 61 8.84 -9.28 1.89
N TYR A 62 9.52 -8.81 0.86
CA TYR A 62 10.44 -7.69 0.93
C TYR A 62 9.96 -6.56 0.04
N TYR A 63 9.95 -5.34 0.58
CA TYR A 63 9.63 -4.11 -0.13
C TYR A 63 10.84 -3.19 -0.07
N GLN A 64 11.26 -2.67 -1.20
CA GLN A 64 12.35 -1.72 -1.32
C GLN A 64 11.79 -0.30 -1.40
N GLU A 65 11.92 0.46 -0.32
CA GLU A 65 11.37 1.81 -0.19
C GLU A 65 11.86 2.77 -1.27
N ALA A 66 13.14 2.66 -1.66
CA ALA A 66 13.76 3.55 -2.64
C ALA A 66 13.16 3.41 -4.06
N THR A 67 12.60 2.25 -4.40
CA THR A 67 12.10 1.96 -5.75
C THR A 67 10.60 1.65 -5.80
N GLY A 68 9.97 1.44 -4.63
CA GLY A 68 8.59 1.00 -4.53
C GLY A 68 8.34 -0.45 -4.99
N ILE A 69 9.40 -1.20 -5.27
CA ILE A 69 9.30 -2.59 -5.74
C ILE A 69 9.17 -3.54 -4.55
N TYR A 70 8.30 -4.53 -4.66
CA TYR A 70 8.20 -5.61 -3.69
C TYR A 70 8.34 -6.98 -4.33
N LYS A 71 8.86 -7.92 -3.56
CA LYS A 71 8.96 -9.33 -3.94
C LYS A 71 8.42 -10.22 -2.84
N LYS A 72 7.79 -11.31 -3.27
CA LYS A 72 7.33 -12.39 -2.40
C LYS A 72 8.04 -13.66 -2.80
N GLY A 73 8.40 -14.48 -1.82
CA GLY A 73 8.99 -15.78 -2.05
C GLY A 73 8.72 -16.73 -0.91
N GLN A 74 9.08 -17.98 -1.12
CA GLN A 74 9.00 -19.02 -0.10
C GLN A 74 10.17 -20.00 -0.22
N ILE A 75 10.54 -20.59 0.90
CA ILE A 75 11.54 -21.65 0.99
C ILE A 75 11.04 -22.74 1.94
N GLU A 76 11.28 -23.99 1.59
CA GLU A 76 10.98 -25.16 2.42
C GLU A 76 12.27 -25.90 2.75
N GLY A 77 12.44 -26.31 3.98
CA GLY A 77 13.65 -27.00 4.41
C GLY A 77 13.50 -27.68 5.76
N ASN A 78 14.64 -28.12 6.32
CA ASN A 78 14.65 -28.77 7.63
C ASN A 78 14.50 -27.71 8.75
N PRO A 79 13.80 -28.07 9.84
CA PRO A 79 13.64 -27.18 10.99
C PRO A 79 14.97 -26.73 11.63
N GLU A 80 16.00 -27.55 11.53
CA GLU A 80 17.33 -27.27 12.04
C GLU A 80 18.03 -26.11 11.31
N ASP A 81 17.62 -25.85 10.04
CA ASP A 81 18.18 -24.82 9.18
C ASP A 81 17.37 -23.49 9.23
N ALA A 82 16.48 -23.34 10.21
CA ALA A 82 15.52 -22.25 10.27
C ALA A 82 16.13 -20.83 10.08
N GLU A 83 17.22 -20.53 10.79
CA GLU A 83 17.89 -19.22 10.67
C GLU A 83 18.54 -19.04 9.29
N THR A 84 19.18 -20.10 8.77
CA THR A 84 19.81 -20.08 7.44
C THR A 84 18.75 -19.89 6.35
N MET A 85 17.61 -20.55 6.46
CA MET A 85 16.47 -20.37 5.55
C MET A 85 15.98 -18.93 5.55
N GLY A 86 15.89 -18.32 6.74
CA GLY A 86 15.51 -16.91 6.86
C GLY A 86 16.46 -15.98 6.12
N MET A 87 17.76 -16.17 6.30
CA MET A 87 18.77 -15.37 5.61
C MET A 87 18.79 -15.59 4.10
N LEU A 88 18.71 -16.84 3.63
CA LEU A 88 18.72 -17.17 2.21
C LEU A 88 17.52 -16.58 1.47
N LEU A 89 16.32 -16.71 2.04
CA LEU A 89 15.12 -16.13 1.45
C LEU A 89 15.23 -14.60 1.38
N ALA A 90 15.71 -13.97 2.46
CA ALA A 90 15.89 -12.53 2.52
C ALA A 90 16.90 -12.02 1.48
N GLU A 91 18.04 -12.71 1.35
CA GLU A 91 19.08 -12.39 0.37
C GLU A 91 18.56 -12.52 -1.07
N GLY A 92 17.84 -13.63 -1.36
CA GLY A 92 17.24 -13.86 -2.68
C GLY A 92 16.28 -12.74 -3.07
N LEU A 93 15.31 -12.42 -2.21
CA LEU A 93 14.33 -11.37 -2.48
C LEU A 93 14.97 -9.98 -2.62
N LYS A 94 16.00 -9.69 -1.81
CA LYS A 94 16.75 -8.45 -1.90
C LYS A 94 17.50 -8.34 -3.24
N LYS A 95 18.17 -9.40 -3.68
CA LYS A 95 18.86 -9.45 -4.99
C LYS A 95 17.88 -9.28 -6.14
N GLU A 96 16.71 -9.93 -6.10
CA GLU A 96 15.69 -9.80 -7.12
C GLU A 96 15.11 -8.38 -7.20
N CYS A 97 14.89 -7.71 -6.06
CA CYS A 97 14.49 -6.31 -6.03
C CYS A 97 15.57 -5.40 -6.63
N HIS A 98 16.85 -5.62 -6.28
CA HIS A 98 17.96 -4.84 -6.83
C HIS A 98 18.16 -5.08 -8.34
N ALA A 99 18.01 -6.31 -8.82
CA ALA A 99 18.11 -6.61 -10.25
C ALA A 99 17.03 -5.89 -11.07
N GLN A 100 15.82 -5.75 -10.50
CA GLN A 100 14.75 -4.96 -11.13
C GLN A 100 14.91 -3.45 -10.99
N SER A 101 15.60 -2.97 -9.95
CA SER A 101 15.88 -1.52 -9.80
C SER A 101 16.88 -0.99 -10.82
N CYS A 102 17.71 -1.86 -11.39
CA CYS A 102 18.62 -1.50 -12.50
C CYS A 102 17.92 -1.40 -13.86
N THR A 103 16.72 -1.92 -13.98
CA THR A 103 15.81 -1.55 -15.05
C THR A 103 15.02 -0.34 -14.52
N ALA A 104 15.49 0.87 -14.82
CA ALA A 104 14.68 2.07 -14.66
C ALA A 104 13.24 1.73 -15.08
N VAL A 105 12.25 2.10 -14.26
CA VAL A 105 10.85 2.06 -14.69
C VAL A 105 10.85 2.79 -16.03
N LYS A 106 10.85 2.03 -17.12
CA LYS A 106 10.78 2.61 -18.46
C LYS A 106 9.42 3.25 -18.53
N GLU A 107 9.35 4.42 -19.15
CA GLU A 107 8.11 5.15 -19.46
C GLU A 107 7.00 4.25 -20.08
N ASP A 108 7.35 3.03 -20.48
CA ASP A 108 6.49 2.03 -21.13
C ASP A 108 5.61 1.20 -20.18
N ASP A 109 5.74 1.28 -18.84
CA ASP A 109 4.98 0.41 -17.92
C ASP A 109 3.57 0.91 -17.59
N ILE A 110 3.19 2.10 -18.06
CA ILE A 110 1.79 2.53 -18.01
C ILE A 110 1.13 2.11 -19.32
N LYS A 111 0.60 0.90 -19.35
CA LYS A 111 -0.16 0.41 -20.50
C LYS A 111 -1.34 1.32 -20.79
N PRO A 112 -1.56 1.73 -22.05
CA PRO A 112 -2.77 2.44 -22.45
C PRO A 112 -4.03 1.68 -21.99
N GLY A 113 -5.08 2.42 -21.65
CA GLY A 113 -6.34 1.80 -21.24
C GLY A 113 -6.42 1.38 -19.77
N LYS A 114 -5.66 2.00 -18.89
CA LYS A 114 -5.69 1.76 -17.44
C LYS A 114 -6.27 2.95 -16.69
N VAL A 115 -6.98 2.65 -15.59
CA VAL A 115 -7.53 3.66 -14.67
C VAL A 115 -6.77 3.66 -13.35
N TRP A 116 -6.39 4.82 -12.87
CA TRP A 116 -5.84 5.02 -11.53
C TRP A 116 -6.81 5.83 -10.68
N LEU A 117 -7.25 5.26 -9.55
CA LEU A 117 -7.94 6.00 -8.50
C LEU A 117 -6.89 6.59 -7.57
N VAL A 118 -6.73 7.90 -7.59
CA VAL A 118 -5.67 8.60 -6.86
C VAL A 118 -6.25 9.51 -5.79
N GLY A 119 -5.83 9.31 -4.55
CA GLY A 119 -6.15 10.21 -3.45
C GLY A 119 -5.33 11.49 -3.54
N ALA A 120 -6.03 12.63 -3.65
CA ALA A 120 -5.43 13.95 -3.74
C ALA A 120 -5.04 14.54 -2.36
N GLY A 121 -5.33 13.82 -1.28
CA GLY A 121 -5.11 14.34 0.06
C GLY A 121 -6.13 15.40 0.49
N PRO A 122 -5.91 16.06 1.63
CA PRO A 122 -6.86 16.97 2.25
C PRO A 122 -6.80 18.42 1.68
N GLY A 123 -6.01 18.63 0.63
CA GLY A 123 -5.85 19.94 -0.03
C GLY A 123 -4.43 20.50 0.02
N ASP A 124 -3.61 20.10 0.97
CA ASP A 124 -2.19 20.46 1.04
C ASP A 124 -1.40 19.65 0.01
N VAL A 125 -0.68 20.35 -0.87
CA VAL A 125 0.18 19.73 -1.91
C VAL A 125 1.30 18.90 -1.28
N GLY A 126 1.79 19.26 -0.10
CA GLY A 126 2.80 18.51 0.63
C GLY A 126 2.33 17.13 1.11
N LEU A 127 1.02 16.92 1.16
CA LEU A 127 0.40 15.63 1.51
C LEU A 127 -0.03 14.81 0.30
N PHE A 128 0.27 15.27 -0.90
CA PHE A 128 0.07 14.48 -2.12
C PHE A 128 1.17 13.43 -2.24
N THR A 129 0.80 12.18 -2.42
CA THR A 129 1.78 11.10 -2.46
C THR A 129 2.69 11.20 -3.70
N MET A 130 3.96 10.82 -3.56
CA MET A 130 4.89 10.78 -4.69
C MET A 130 4.37 9.93 -5.84
N LYS A 131 3.77 8.77 -5.53
CA LYS A 131 3.17 7.91 -6.55
C LYS A 131 1.97 8.59 -7.23
N GLY A 132 1.14 9.30 -6.47
CA GLY A 132 0.03 10.08 -7.03
C GLY A 132 0.53 11.15 -8.01
N ALA A 133 1.61 11.86 -7.67
CA ALA A 133 2.20 12.86 -8.53
C ALA A 133 2.75 12.24 -9.83
N GLN A 134 3.51 11.16 -9.75
CA GLN A 134 4.06 10.44 -10.91
C GLN A 134 2.98 9.96 -11.88
N VAL A 135 1.91 9.38 -11.33
CA VAL A 135 0.77 8.90 -12.13
C VAL A 135 0.02 10.06 -12.78
N LEU A 136 -0.16 11.17 -12.04
CA LEU A 136 -0.85 12.36 -12.55
C LEU A 136 -0.08 13.03 -13.70
N GLU A 137 1.23 13.11 -13.61
CA GLU A 137 2.10 13.69 -14.65
C GLU A 137 2.04 12.95 -15.99
N GLN A 138 1.62 11.69 -15.98
CA GLN A 138 1.55 10.83 -17.15
C GLN A 138 0.11 10.64 -17.67
N ALA A 139 -0.87 11.32 -17.07
CA ALA A 139 -2.26 11.15 -17.41
C ALA A 139 -2.62 11.73 -18.77
N ASP A 140 -3.39 10.99 -19.57
CA ASP A 140 -4.01 11.49 -20.81
C ASP A 140 -5.38 12.15 -20.50
N VAL A 141 -6.07 11.61 -19.46
CA VAL A 141 -7.38 12.10 -19.01
C VAL A 141 -7.37 12.16 -17.47
N VAL A 142 -7.78 13.29 -16.92
CA VAL A 142 -7.98 13.47 -15.48
C VAL A 142 -9.45 13.78 -15.18
N VAL A 143 -10.07 12.87 -14.43
CA VAL A 143 -11.44 13.00 -13.93
C VAL A 143 -11.39 13.41 -12.47
N TYR A 144 -11.89 14.58 -12.12
CA TYR A 144 -11.75 15.14 -10.77
C TYR A 144 -13.04 15.79 -10.25
N ASP A 145 -13.16 15.91 -8.94
CA ASP A 145 -14.28 16.57 -8.27
C ASP A 145 -13.85 17.89 -7.58
N SER A 146 -14.82 18.57 -6.98
CA SER A 146 -14.62 19.86 -6.32
C SER A 146 -13.82 19.83 -5.03
N LEU A 147 -13.52 18.63 -4.49
CA LEU A 147 -12.75 18.46 -3.24
C LEU A 147 -11.24 18.45 -3.49
N VAL A 148 -10.82 18.36 -4.74
CA VAL A 148 -9.40 18.39 -5.09
C VAL A 148 -8.85 19.80 -4.95
N GLY A 149 -7.78 19.96 -4.16
CA GLY A 149 -7.13 21.24 -3.93
C GLY A 149 -6.54 21.86 -5.20
N GLN A 150 -6.63 23.19 -5.33
CA GLN A 150 -6.12 23.92 -6.50
C GLN A 150 -4.64 23.64 -6.79
N GLY A 151 -3.81 23.53 -5.74
CA GLY A 151 -2.39 23.24 -5.89
C GLY A 151 -2.09 21.86 -6.51
N ILE A 152 -3.02 20.90 -6.38
CA ILE A 152 -2.91 19.60 -7.09
C ILE A 152 -3.34 19.75 -8.54
N LEU A 153 -4.40 20.51 -8.81
CA LEU A 153 -4.88 20.72 -10.17
C LEU A 153 -3.85 21.41 -11.06
N THR A 154 -2.99 22.28 -10.50
CA THR A 154 -1.89 22.94 -11.26
C THR A 154 -0.78 21.99 -11.69
N ARG A 155 -0.73 20.77 -11.13
CA ARG A 155 0.23 19.72 -11.52
C ARG A 155 -0.23 18.85 -12.69
N ILE A 156 -1.48 19.01 -13.12
CA ILE A 156 -2.01 18.24 -14.25
C ILE A 156 -1.32 18.71 -15.54
N PRO A 157 -0.84 17.78 -16.38
CA PRO A 157 -0.25 18.14 -17.67
C PRO A 157 -1.21 18.99 -18.52
N ALA A 158 -0.69 20.01 -19.17
CA ALA A 158 -1.48 20.87 -20.06
C ALA A 158 -2.09 20.09 -21.26
N SER A 159 -1.49 18.95 -21.61
CA SER A 159 -1.98 18.04 -22.65
C SER A 159 -3.12 17.15 -22.20
N ALA A 160 -3.34 16.99 -20.90
CA ALA A 160 -4.35 16.08 -20.37
C ALA A 160 -5.77 16.67 -20.56
N LYS A 161 -6.69 15.81 -20.97
CA LYS A 161 -8.11 16.14 -21.01
C LYS A 161 -8.67 16.20 -19.59
N LEU A 162 -9.29 17.33 -19.21
CA LEU A 162 -9.89 17.54 -17.90
C LEU A 162 -11.40 17.29 -17.93
N ILE A 163 -11.89 16.43 -17.02
CA ILE A 163 -13.30 16.15 -16.83
C ILE A 163 -13.67 16.44 -15.37
N ASN A 164 -14.37 17.54 -15.13
CA ASN A 164 -14.87 17.89 -13.81
C ASN A 164 -16.22 17.20 -13.56
N VAL A 165 -16.29 16.33 -12.58
CA VAL A 165 -17.49 15.59 -12.17
C VAL A 165 -18.07 16.09 -10.84
N GLY A 166 -17.46 17.14 -10.25
CA GLY A 166 -17.90 17.76 -9.00
C GLY A 166 -19.19 18.55 -9.15
N LYS A 167 -19.81 18.85 -8.01
CA LYS A 167 -20.99 19.72 -7.94
C LYS A 167 -20.63 21.15 -8.38
N ARG A 168 -21.36 21.69 -9.35
CA ARG A 168 -21.32 23.11 -9.67
C ARG A 168 -22.66 23.75 -9.29
N ALA A 169 -22.62 24.95 -8.76
CA ALA A 169 -23.83 25.72 -8.51
C ALA A 169 -24.64 25.87 -9.80
N GLY A 170 -25.90 25.45 -9.80
CA GLY A 170 -26.81 25.56 -10.95
C GLY A 170 -26.78 24.42 -11.98
N HIS A 171 -25.94 23.37 -11.82
CA HIS A 171 -25.94 22.20 -12.69
C HIS A 171 -26.21 20.91 -11.92
N HIS A 172 -26.98 19.99 -12.52
CA HIS A 172 -27.21 18.66 -11.97
C HIS A 172 -25.87 17.94 -11.71
N THR A 173 -25.72 17.46 -10.49
CA THR A 173 -24.58 16.61 -10.11
C THR A 173 -24.58 15.36 -11.00
N MET A 174 -23.44 15.04 -11.60
CA MET A 174 -23.30 13.78 -12.34
C MET A 174 -23.56 12.61 -11.38
N SER A 175 -24.42 11.67 -11.77
CA SER A 175 -24.66 10.48 -10.94
C SER A 175 -23.40 9.60 -10.88
N GLN A 176 -23.28 8.80 -9.83
CA GLN A 176 -22.11 7.92 -9.68
C GLN A 176 -21.97 6.96 -10.85
N GLU A 177 -23.08 6.43 -11.35
CA GLU A 177 -23.10 5.54 -12.51
C GLU A 177 -22.54 6.23 -13.77
N LYS A 178 -22.85 7.50 -13.96
CA LYS A 178 -22.28 8.29 -15.08
C LYS A 178 -20.80 8.53 -14.90
N ILE A 179 -20.32 8.78 -13.67
CA ILE A 179 -18.89 8.93 -13.38
C ILE A 179 -18.17 7.61 -13.70
N ASN A 180 -18.71 6.49 -13.23
CA ASN A 180 -18.14 5.16 -13.49
C ASN A 180 -18.06 4.89 -15.00
N GLN A 181 -19.13 5.24 -15.74
CA GLN A 181 -19.15 5.07 -17.19
C GLN A 181 -18.11 5.95 -17.90
N VAL A 182 -17.94 7.20 -17.49
CA VAL A 182 -16.89 8.10 -18.03
C VAL A 182 -15.50 7.51 -17.87
N LEU A 183 -15.19 6.93 -16.69
CA LEU A 183 -13.90 6.28 -16.45
C LEU A 183 -13.68 5.10 -17.40
N ALA A 184 -14.70 4.26 -17.54
CA ALA A 184 -14.66 3.10 -18.42
C ALA A 184 -14.53 3.50 -19.90
N ASP A 185 -15.31 4.46 -20.36
CA ASP A 185 -15.31 4.91 -21.74
C ASP A 185 -13.98 5.54 -22.16
N GLU A 186 -13.38 6.36 -21.28
CA GLU A 186 -12.06 6.95 -21.56
C GLU A 186 -10.95 5.89 -21.54
N ALA A 187 -11.01 4.92 -20.63
CA ALA A 187 -10.04 3.82 -20.62
C ALA A 187 -10.15 2.94 -21.87
N LYS A 188 -11.36 2.63 -22.35
CA LYS A 188 -11.60 1.86 -23.58
C LYS A 188 -11.01 2.52 -24.84
N LYS A 189 -10.82 3.83 -24.82
CA LYS A 189 -10.16 4.56 -25.91
C LYS A 189 -8.63 4.41 -25.89
N GLY A 190 -8.10 3.63 -24.93
CA GLY A 190 -6.67 3.44 -24.75
C GLY A 190 -6.00 4.51 -23.89
N ASN A 191 -6.75 5.40 -23.25
CA ASN A 191 -6.22 6.49 -22.44
C ASN A 191 -5.71 6.01 -21.08
N ARG A 192 -4.69 6.68 -20.56
CA ARG A 192 -4.26 6.64 -19.16
C ARG A 192 -5.16 7.58 -18.36
N VAL A 193 -6.11 7.00 -17.64
CA VAL A 193 -7.15 7.75 -16.94
C VAL A 193 -6.80 7.88 -15.46
N VAL A 194 -6.71 9.10 -14.95
CA VAL A 194 -6.55 9.37 -13.52
C VAL A 194 -7.87 9.90 -12.96
N ARG A 195 -8.48 9.12 -12.05
CA ARG A 195 -9.59 9.58 -11.21
C ARG A 195 -9.01 10.19 -9.94
N LEU A 196 -8.97 11.51 -9.89
CA LEU A 196 -8.44 12.28 -8.76
C LEU A 196 -9.55 12.59 -7.76
N LYS A 197 -9.39 12.13 -6.51
CA LYS A 197 -10.41 12.18 -5.45
C LYS A 197 -9.87 12.93 -4.23
N GLY A 198 -10.62 13.84 -3.63
CA GLY A 198 -10.24 14.47 -2.36
C GLY A 198 -10.03 13.42 -1.27
N GLY A 199 -9.03 13.63 -0.39
CA GLY A 199 -8.68 12.66 0.65
C GLY A 199 -8.15 11.35 0.09
N ASP A 200 -8.77 10.23 0.49
CA ASP A 200 -8.45 8.86 0.07
C ASP A 200 -9.60 8.28 -0.78
N PRO A 201 -9.32 7.49 -1.83
CA PRO A 201 -10.35 6.94 -2.71
C PRO A 201 -11.34 6.01 -2.01
N PHE A 202 -10.94 5.33 -0.94
CA PHE A 202 -11.75 4.30 -0.28
C PHE A 202 -12.38 4.74 1.03
N LEU A 203 -11.91 5.83 1.65
CA LEU A 203 -12.55 6.36 2.84
C LEU A 203 -13.59 7.43 2.47
N PHE A 204 -14.86 7.07 2.53
CA PHE A 204 -16.02 7.88 2.06
C PHE A 204 -15.92 8.36 0.60
N GLY A 205 -14.95 7.84 -0.14
CA GLY A 205 -14.67 8.23 -1.53
C GLY A 205 -15.47 7.47 -2.59
N ARG A 206 -16.28 6.48 -2.24
CA ARG A 206 -17.04 5.62 -3.17
C ARG A 206 -16.19 4.92 -4.23
N GLY A 207 -14.87 4.78 -3.98
CA GLY A 207 -13.94 4.15 -4.92
C GLY A 207 -14.28 2.68 -5.24
N GLY A 208 -14.87 1.96 -4.28
CA GLY A 208 -15.34 0.59 -4.50
C GLY A 208 -16.36 0.49 -5.65
N GLU A 209 -17.34 1.39 -5.69
CA GLU A 209 -18.37 1.43 -6.76
C GLU A 209 -17.76 1.74 -8.14
N GLU A 210 -16.71 2.57 -8.19
CA GLU A 210 -15.96 2.85 -9.43
C GLU A 210 -15.23 1.59 -9.92
N LEU A 211 -14.62 0.82 -9.00
CA LEU A 211 -13.90 -0.42 -9.33
C LEU A 211 -14.81 -1.57 -9.75
N GLU A 212 -16.03 -1.65 -9.23
CA GLU A 212 -16.99 -2.69 -9.61
C GLU A 212 -17.27 -2.68 -11.13
N LEU A 213 -17.51 -1.50 -11.70
CA LEU A 213 -17.74 -1.37 -13.14
C LEU A 213 -16.46 -1.69 -13.93
N LEU A 214 -15.29 -1.16 -13.51
CA LEU A 214 -14.02 -1.42 -14.19
C LEU A 214 -13.68 -2.92 -14.20
N THR A 215 -13.90 -3.60 -13.08
CA THR A 215 -13.72 -5.05 -12.97
C THR A 215 -14.65 -5.82 -13.89
N LYS A 216 -15.95 -5.45 -13.90
CA LYS A 216 -16.96 -6.07 -14.77
C LYS A 216 -16.61 -5.93 -16.25
N GLU A 217 -16.02 -4.83 -16.63
CA GLU A 217 -15.64 -4.53 -18.02
C GLU A 217 -14.20 -4.96 -18.37
N GLY A 218 -13.49 -5.61 -17.45
CA GLY A 218 -12.12 -6.10 -17.67
C GLY A 218 -11.08 -4.99 -17.87
N ILE A 219 -11.36 -3.77 -17.37
CA ILE A 219 -10.46 -2.61 -17.49
C ILE A 219 -9.42 -2.67 -16.38
N PRO A 220 -8.12 -2.65 -16.70
CA PRO A 220 -7.07 -2.62 -15.69
C PRO A 220 -7.16 -1.36 -14.82
N TYR A 221 -7.00 -1.51 -13.53
CA TYR A 221 -6.98 -0.38 -12.60
C TYR A 221 -5.94 -0.53 -11.51
N GLU A 222 -5.67 0.58 -10.85
CA GLU A 222 -4.82 0.64 -9.67
C GLU A 222 -5.33 1.72 -8.71
N VAL A 223 -5.20 1.47 -7.40
CA VAL A 223 -5.56 2.46 -6.38
C VAL A 223 -4.29 3.02 -5.75
N VAL A 224 -4.18 4.33 -5.74
CA VAL A 224 -3.12 5.07 -5.06
C VAL A 224 -3.74 5.76 -3.83
N PRO A 225 -3.45 5.29 -2.62
CA PRO A 225 -3.98 5.89 -1.40
C PRO A 225 -3.64 7.37 -1.27
N GLY A 226 -4.47 8.10 -0.54
CA GLY A 226 -4.24 9.49 -0.19
C GLY A 226 -4.36 9.73 1.32
N VAL A 227 -3.77 10.83 1.79
CA VAL A 227 -3.94 11.27 3.17
C VAL A 227 -5.36 11.80 3.34
N THR A 228 -6.09 11.27 4.33
CA THR A 228 -7.49 11.62 4.56
C THR A 228 -7.66 12.63 5.71
N SER A 229 -8.70 13.48 5.65
CA SER A 229 -8.96 14.51 6.64
C SER A 229 -9.17 13.99 8.06
N PRO A 230 -9.80 12.84 8.33
CA PRO A 230 -9.89 12.28 9.68
C PRO A 230 -8.55 12.06 10.39
N ILE A 231 -7.47 11.93 9.63
CA ILE A 231 -6.11 11.77 10.15
C ILE A 231 -5.34 13.10 10.10
N SER A 232 -5.40 13.82 8.98
CA SER A 232 -4.57 15.00 8.76
C SER A 232 -5.02 16.21 9.55
N VAL A 233 -6.33 16.43 9.70
CA VAL A 233 -6.84 17.60 10.43
C VAL A 233 -6.48 17.55 11.91
N PRO A 234 -6.71 16.45 12.65
CA PRO A 234 -6.22 16.33 14.02
C PRO A 234 -4.71 16.47 14.12
N ALA A 235 -3.95 15.82 13.24
CA ALA A 235 -2.50 15.86 13.26
C ALA A 235 -1.95 17.30 13.11
N TYR A 236 -2.49 18.10 12.21
CA TYR A 236 -2.10 19.50 12.03
C TYR A 236 -2.45 20.40 13.24
N ASN A 237 -3.39 19.97 14.07
CA ASN A 237 -3.74 20.63 15.31
C ASN A 237 -3.03 20.04 16.54
N GLY A 238 -2.06 19.14 16.36
CA GLY A 238 -1.33 18.50 17.46
C GLY A 238 -2.18 17.52 18.28
N ILE A 239 -3.29 17.02 17.71
CA ILE A 239 -4.21 16.09 18.37
C ILE A 239 -3.94 14.67 17.86
N PRO A 240 -3.34 13.79 18.65
CA PRO A 240 -3.18 12.38 18.26
C PRO A 240 -4.55 11.69 18.29
N VAL A 241 -4.93 11.02 17.20
CA VAL A 241 -6.19 10.27 17.10
C VAL A 241 -6.15 8.93 17.85
N THR A 242 -4.95 8.45 18.21
CA THR A 242 -4.72 7.34 19.13
C THR A 242 -3.63 7.72 20.11
N HIS A 243 -3.70 7.21 21.34
CA HIS A 243 -2.68 7.41 22.37
C HIS A 243 -2.64 6.20 23.28
N ARG A 244 -1.42 5.71 23.60
CA ARG A 244 -1.24 4.46 24.36
C ARG A 244 -2.04 4.46 25.68
N ASP A 245 -2.05 5.59 26.39
CA ASP A 245 -2.64 5.69 27.72
C ASP A 245 -4.09 6.16 27.71
N PHE A 246 -4.60 6.72 26.60
CA PHE A 246 -5.92 7.36 26.56
C PHE A 246 -6.88 6.75 25.55
N CYS A 247 -6.40 6.35 24.36
CA CYS A 247 -7.28 5.90 23.29
C CYS A 247 -6.57 4.92 22.34
N SER A 248 -7.03 3.67 22.32
CA SER A 248 -6.46 2.62 21.48
C SER A 248 -7.20 2.40 20.16
N SER A 249 -8.33 3.09 19.95
CA SER A 249 -9.14 2.93 18.74
C SER A 249 -9.69 4.26 18.24
N VAL A 250 -9.92 4.35 16.93
CA VAL A 250 -10.54 5.50 16.25
C VAL A 250 -11.70 4.97 15.40
N HIS A 251 -12.85 5.62 15.54
CA HIS A 251 -14.03 5.36 14.73
C HIS A 251 -14.29 6.57 13.84
N VAL A 252 -14.42 6.35 12.53
CA VAL A 252 -14.75 7.38 11.55
C VAL A 252 -16.15 7.08 11.02
N ILE A 253 -17.09 7.99 11.29
CA ILE A 253 -18.51 7.87 10.95
C ILE A 253 -18.95 9.04 10.08
#